data_737a1387570d53e81a63404226e31f43
#
_entry.id   737a1387570d53e81a63404226e31f43
#
_cell.length_a   1.000
_cell.length_b   1.000
_cell.length_c   1.000
_cell.angle_alpha   90.00
_cell.angle_beta   90.00
_cell.angle_gamma   90.00
#
_symmetry.space_group_name_H-M   'P 1'
#
loop_
_entity.id
_entity.type
_entity.pdbx_description
1 polymer ?
#
loop_
_entity_poly.entity_id
_entity_poly.type
_entity_poly.pdbx_seq_one_letter_code
_entity_poly.pdbx_strand_id
1 'polypeptide(L)'
;MPWLAITLDVSPANAETLVDALLEAGAASVELGDAYAGTPRECARFHEPGEPGAPSWELARVSILFDEKADIAAAIPAALEAAGYDPVQSYAVERLEDRDWVRAVQADFQPVQVSPRMWVVPTWHTAPDAGAINLIIDPGLAFGTGTHPTTRLCLEWLEIGRAHV
;
A
#
# COMPACT_ATOMS: atom_id res chain seq x y z
N MET A 1 6.45 -7.43 16.25
CA MET A 1 7.80 -6.84 16.44
C MET A 1 7.79 -5.46 15.85
N PRO A 2 8.31 -4.44 16.53
CA PRO A 2 8.40 -3.10 15.97
C PRO A 2 9.41 -3.03 14.82
N TRP A 3 9.24 -2.06 13.95
CA TRP A 3 10.03 -1.85 12.75
C TRP A 3 10.58 -0.43 12.71
N LEU A 4 11.67 -0.22 11.98
CA LEU A 4 12.18 1.09 11.64
C LEU A 4 11.87 1.35 10.16
N ALA A 5 11.02 2.34 9.91
CA ALA A 5 10.77 2.86 8.56
C ALA A 5 11.72 4.03 8.29
N ILE A 6 12.49 3.91 7.23
CA ILE A 6 13.46 4.92 6.82
C ILE A 6 13.06 5.46 5.46
N THR A 7 13.14 6.76 5.29
CA THR A 7 12.87 7.43 4.02
C THR A 7 14.02 8.35 3.66
N LEU A 8 14.49 8.23 2.44
CA LEU A 8 15.50 9.15 1.89
C LEU A 8 15.21 9.40 0.41
N ASP A 9 15.61 10.59 -0.06
CA ASP A 9 15.44 10.99 -1.44
C ASP A 9 16.82 11.05 -2.11
N VAL A 10 16.98 10.38 -3.26
CA VAL A 10 18.27 10.25 -3.98
C VAL A 10 18.11 10.57 -5.46
N SER A 11 19.22 10.91 -6.12
CA SER A 11 19.26 10.93 -7.57
C SER A 11 18.88 9.56 -8.13
N PRO A 12 18.05 9.47 -9.19
CA PRO A 12 17.60 8.17 -9.71
C PRO A 12 18.69 7.34 -10.41
N ALA A 13 19.86 7.92 -10.69
CA ALA A 13 20.90 7.30 -11.53
C ALA A 13 21.37 5.93 -11.00
N ASN A 14 21.54 5.78 -9.70
CA ASN A 14 22.01 4.55 -9.05
C ASN A 14 20.99 4.00 -8.03
N ALA A 15 19.72 4.40 -8.13
CA ALA A 15 18.72 4.04 -7.13
C ALA A 15 18.47 2.53 -7.04
N GLU A 16 18.51 1.81 -8.16
CA GLU A 16 18.39 0.34 -8.18
C GLU A 16 19.59 -0.34 -7.49
N THR A 17 20.82 0.16 -7.72
CA THR A 17 22.01 -0.34 -7.00
C THR A 17 21.90 -0.10 -5.49
N LEU A 18 21.33 1.03 -5.08
CA LEU A 18 21.06 1.31 -3.67
C LEU A 18 20.03 0.35 -3.08
N VAL A 19 18.97 0.02 -3.82
CA VAL A 19 17.97 -0.98 -3.39
C VAL A 19 18.67 -2.32 -3.11
N ASP A 20 19.50 -2.80 -4.02
CA ASP A 20 20.22 -4.07 -3.86
C ASP A 20 21.14 -4.02 -2.63
N ALA A 21 21.93 -2.96 -2.48
CA ALA A 21 22.84 -2.79 -1.36
C ALA A 21 22.11 -2.73 0.00
N LEU A 22 20.93 -2.10 0.07
CA LEU A 22 20.12 -2.04 1.28
C LEU A 22 19.52 -3.40 1.64
N LEU A 23 19.07 -4.18 0.65
CA LEU A 23 18.59 -5.55 0.87
C LEU A 23 19.73 -6.45 1.36
N GLU A 24 20.92 -6.34 0.79
CA GLU A 24 22.13 -7.06 1.24
C GLU A 24 22.54 -6.63 2.67
N ALA A 25 22.31 -5.37 3.04
CA ALA A 25 22.54 -4.85 4.40
C ALA A 25 21.49 -5.30 5.42
N GLY A 26 20.48 -6.09 4.99
CA GLY A 26 19.49 -6.69 5.88
C GLY A 26 18.17 -5.92 5.98
N ALA A 27 17.86 -5.03 5.05
CA ALA A 27 16.53 -4.46 4.95
C ALA A 27 15.49 -5.55 4.66
N ALA A 28 14.37 -5.52 5.37
CA ALA A 28 13.27 -6.45 5.16
C ALA A 28 12.47 -6.11 3.89
N SER A 29 12.42 -4.83 3.54
CA SER A 29 11.77 -4.32 2.34
C SER A 29 12.43 -3.02 1.91
N VAL A 30 12.55 -2.82 0.61
CA VAL A 30 12.95 -1.55 0.01
C VAL A 30 12.01 -1.24 -1.15
N GLU A 31 11.39 -0.07 -1.11
CA GLU A 31 10.51 0.44 -2.16
C GLU A 31 11.14 1.66 -2.80
N LEU A 32 11.05 1.74 -4.13
CA LEU A 32 11.54 2.85 -4.93
C LEU A 32 10.35 3.54 -5.61
N GLY A 33 10.22 4.84 -5.39
CA GLY A 33 9.12 5.63 -5.91
C GLY A 33 9.55 7.03 -6.35
N ASP A 34 8.59 7.82 -6.82
CA ASP A 34 8.77 9.23 -7.12
C ASP A 34 8.75 10.05 -5.82
N ALA A 35 9.82 10.84 -5.57
CA ALA A 35 9.83 11.75 -4.42
C ALA A 35 8.72 12.81 -4.47
N TYR A 36 8.18 13.07 -5.65
CA TYR A 36 7.12 14.04 -5.89
C TYR A 36 5.72 13.41 -6.08
N ALA A 37 5.56 12.11 -5.77
CA ALA A 37 4.26 11.44 -5.83
C ALA A 37 3.17 12.24 -5.09
N GLY A 38 1.97 12.36 -5.69
CA GLY A 38 0.86 13.15 -5.17
C GLY A 38 1.00 14.66 -5.33
N THR A 39 2.04 15.15 -6.02
CA THR A 39 2.26 16.58 -6.31
C THR A 39 2.13 16.87 -7.81
N PRO A 40 2.03 18.17 -8.23
CA PRO A 40 2.06 18.53 -9.65
C PRO A 40 3.37 18.19 -10.39
N ARG A 41 4.42 17.78 -9.66
CA ARG A 41 5.71 17.34 -10.21
C ARG A 41 5.82 15.84 -10.36
N GLU A 42 4.77 15.10 -10.00
CA GLU A 42 4.74 13.65 -10.14
C GLU A 42 4.96 13.24 -11.61
N CYS A 43 5.84 12.26 -11.81
CA CYS A 43 6.18 11.72 -13.11
C CYS A 43 5.82 10.23 -13.16
N ALA A 44 4.78 9.88 -13.95
CA ALA A 44 4.42 8.49 -14.18
C ALA A 44 5.51 7.77 -15.00
N ARG A 45 5.96 6.60 -14.53
CA ARG A 45 6.91 5.74 -15.25
C ARG A 45 6.25 4.68 -16.12
N PHE A 46 4.94 4.58 -16.07
CA PHE A 46 4.20 3.62 -16.89
C PHE A 46 3.96 4.20 -18.27
N HIS A 47 4.28 3.44 -19.31
CA HIS A 47 4.03 3.77 -20.71
C HIS A 47 3.53 2.51 -21.43
N GLU A 48 2.81 2.71 -22.53
CA GLU A 48 2.33 1.60 -23.35
C GLU A 48 3.46 1.00 -24.21
N PRO A 49 3.38 -0.30 -24.57
CA PRO A 49 4.36 -0.91 -25.47
C PRO A 49 4.47 -0.13 -26.80
N GLY A 50 5.67 0.34 -27.12
CA GLY A 50 5.94 1.11 -28.35
C GLY A 50 6.03 2.62 -28.15
N GLU A 51 5.74 3.14 -26.98
CA GLU A 51 6.03 4.53 -26.63
C GLU A 51 7.51 4.72 -26.27
N PRO A 52 8.06 5.95 -26.46
CA PRO A 52 9.39 6.26 -25.94
C PRO A 52 9.46 5.96 -24.44
N GLY A 53 10.57 5.41 -23.97
CA GLY A 53 10.75 5.05 -22.56
C GLY A 53 10.36 6.18 -21.62
N ALA A 54 9.70 5.85 -20.51
CA ALA A 54 9.29 6.83 -19.53
C ALA A 54 10.48 7.67 -19.06
N PRO A 55 10.30 8.98 -18.87
CA PRO A 55 11.35 9.82 -18.31
C PRO A 55 11.75 9.30 -16.93
N SER A 56 13.04 9.41 -16.60
CA SER A 56 13.49 9.13 -15.24
C SER A 56 12.88 10.15 -14.27
N TRP A 57 12.60 9.73 -13.05
CA TRP A 57 12.22 10.68 -12.00
C TRP A 57 13.30 11.74 -11.82
N GLU A 58 12.90 12.94 -11.48
CA GLU A 58 13.84 14.01 -11.14
C GLU A 58 14.56 13.68 -9.81
N LEU A 59 13.82 13.09 -8.87
CA LEU A 59 14.31 12.65 -7.57
C LEU A 59 13.56 11.35 -7.21
N ALA A 60 14.31 10.35 -6.76
CA ALA A 60 13.75 9.07 -6.34
C ALA A 60 13.62 9.00 -4.82
N ARG A 61 12.48 8.56 -4.32
CA ARG A 61 12.26 8.26 -2.91
C ARG A 61 12.51 6.78 -2.66
N VAL A 62 13.37 6.50 -1.70
CA VAL A 62 13.63 5.15 -1.20
C VAL A 62 13.01 5.00 0.17
N SER A 63 12.02 4.11 0.28
CA SER A 63 11.35 3.75 1.53
C SER A 63 11.84 2.37 1.96
N ILE A 64 12.40 2.28 3.17
CA ILE A 64 13.13 1.12 3.64
C ILE A 64 12.52 0.65 4.95
N LEU A 65 12.41 -0.66 5.15
CA LEU A 65 11.96 -1.25 6.39
C LEU A 65 13.07 -2.13 6.98
N PHE A 66 13.50 -1.82 8.21
CA PHE A 66 14.43 -2.63 8.98
C PHE A 66 13.77 -3.16 10.26
N ASP A 67 14.26 -4.32 10.74
CA ASP A 67 13.95 -4.76 12.10
C ASP A 67 14.43 -3.71 13.12
N GLU A 68 13.71 -3.53 14.23
CA GLU A 68 14.07 -2.55 15.28
C GLU A 68 15.49 -2.73 15.83
N LYS A 69 16.03 -3.95 15.76
CA LYS A 69 17.35 -4.28 16.28
C LYS A 69 18.47 -4.09 15.26
N ALA A 70 18.15 -3.71 14.02
CA ALA A 70 19.15 -3.50 12.99
C ALA A 70 20.03 -2.29 13.32
N ASP A 71 21.32 -2.42 13.05
CA ASP A 71 22.26 -1.30 13.13
C ASP A 71 22.16 -0.43 11.87
N ILE A 72 21.10 0.36 11.79
CA ILE A 72 20.85 1.26 10.66
C ILE A 72 21.94 2.34 10.54
N ALA A 73 22.61 2.68 11.63
CA ALA A 73 23.67 3.70 11.62
C ALA A 73 24.90 3.21 10.86
N ALA A 74 25.15 1.91 10.82
CA ALA A 74 26.19 1.30 9.99
C ALA A 74 25.66 0.89 8.60
N ALA A 75 24.47 0.32 8.53
CA ALA A 75 23.90 -0.26 7.31
C ALA A 75 23.62 0.78 6.22
N ILE A 76 22.99 1.91 6.57
CA ILE A 76 22.57 2.92 5.59
C ILE A 76 23.78 3.63 4.96
N PRO A 77 24.76 4.16 5.71
CA PRO A 77 25.94 4.77 5.12
C PRO A 77 26.74 3.81 4.22
N ALA A 78 26.89 2.55 4.64
CA ALA A 78 27.58 1.54 3.84
C ALA A 78 26.87 1.25 2.51
N ALA A 79 25.54 1.14 2.52
CA ALA A 79 24.75 0.94 1.30
C ALA A 79 24.79 2.15 0.38
N LEU A 80 24.74 3.37 0.93
CA LEU A 80 24.88 4.61 0.15
C LEU A 80 26.24 4.68 -0.53
N GLU A 81 27.32 4.39 0.20
CA GLU A 81 28.68 4.37 -0.35
C GLU A 81 28.83 3.31 -1.46
N ALA A 82 28.31 2.10 -1.24
CA ALA A 82 28.33 1.02 -2.23
C ALA A 82 27.59 1.38 -3.51
N ALA A 83 26.52 2.17 -3.41
CA ALA A 83 25.77 2.68 -4.56
C ALA A 83 26.33 3.98 -5.16
N GLY A 84 27.43 4.51 -4.61
CA GLY A 84 28.08 5.73 -5.10
C GLY A 84 27.39 7.03 -4.69
N TYR A 85 26.61 7.01 -3.62
CA TYR A 85 26.03 8.20 -2.97
C TYR A 85 26.88 8.68 -1.81
N ASP A 86 26.60 9.90 -1.36
CA ASP A 86 27.24 10.44 -0.15
C ASP A 86 26.73 9.67 1.09
N PRO A 87 27.62 9.00 1.86
CA PRO A 87 27.21 8.24 3.06
C PRO A 87 26.66 9.13 4.17
N VAL A 88 26.88 10.45 4.11
CA VAL A 88 26.37 11.43 5.10
C VAL A 88 25.00 12.02 4.69
N GLN A 89 24.39 11.50 3.64
CA GLN A 89 23.06 11.95 3.20
C GLN A 89 22.03 11.82 4.34
N SER A 90 21.20 12.86 4.50
CA SER A 90 20.15 12.86 5.50
C SER A 90 19.01 11.92 5.13
N TYR A 91 18.47 11.23 6.12
CA TYR A 91 17.29 10.38 6.00
C TYR A 91 16.37 10.57 7.20
N ALA A 92 15.08 10.33 7.02
CA ALA A 92 14.11 10.31 8.10
C ALA A 92 13.99 8.89 8.66
N VAL A 93 13.80 8.77 9.98
CA VAL A 93 13.56 7.49 10.66
C VAL A 93 12.27 7.62 11.46
N GLU A 94 11.36 6.68 11.25
CA GLU A 94 10.13 6.54 12.02
C GLU A 94 10.08 5.13 12.62
N ARG A 95 9.75 5.03 13.91
CA ARG A 95 9.52 3.76 14.57
C ARG A 95 8.08 3.35 14.39
N LEU A 96 7.86 2.22 13.72
CA LEU A 96 6.55 1.62 13.55
C LEU A 96 6.31 0.61 14.68
N GLU A 97 5.33 0.92 15.52
CA GLU A 97 4.89 -0.03 16.54
C GLU A 97 4.18 -1.23 15.90
N ASP A 98 4.35 -2.39 16.53
CA ASP A 98 3.61 -3.59 16.14
C ASP A 98 2.11 -3.36 16.38
N ARG A 99 1.36 -3.31 15.31
CA ARG A 99 -0.09 -3.18 15.35
C ARG A 99 -0.73 -4.50 14.96
N ASP A 100 -1.81 -4.83 15.60
CA ASP A 100 -2.73 -5.86 15.10
C ASP A 100 -3.40 -5.32 13.81
N TRP A 101 -2.68 -5.50 12.69
CA TRP A 101 -3.13 -5.03 11.38
C TRP A 101 -4.47 -5.64 10.98
N VAL A 102 -4.76 -6.87 11.46
CA VAL A 102 -6.04 -7.52 11.20
C VAL A 102 -7.16 -6.71 11.84
N ARG A 103 -7.02 -6.33 13.11
CA ARG A 103 -8.01 -5.51 13.81
C ARG A 103 -8.10 -4.09 13.24
N ALA A 104 -6.96 -3.50 12.85
CA ALA A 104 -6.96 -2.18 12.24
C ALA A 104 -7.73 -2.19 10.92
N VAL A 105 -7.46 -3.15 10.05
CA VAL A 105 -8.19 -3.32 8.78
C VAL A 105 -9.66 -3.63 9.04
N GLN A 106 -9.99 -4.51 9.99
CA GLN A 106 -11.38 -4.82 10.35
C GLN A 106 -12.17 -3.60 10.82
N ALA A 107 -11.54 -2.68 11.54
CA ALA A 107 -12.19 -1.46 12.02
C ALA A 107 -12.63 -0.52 10.87
N ASP A 108 -11.90 -0.53 9.75
CA ASP A 108 -12.19 0.32 8.59
C ASP A 108 -13.36 -0.21 7.75
N PHE A 109 -13.69 -1.51 7.85
CA PHE A 109 -14.78 -2.11 7.08
C PHE A 109 -16.08 -2.13 7.87
N GLN A 110 -16.95 -1.17 7.59
CA GLN A 110 -18.29 -1.08 8.13
C GLN A 110 -19.31 -1.78 7.23
N PRO A 111 -20.49 -2.19 7.75
CA PRO A 111 -21.58 -2.67 6.92
C PRO A 111 -21.95 -1.67 5.82
N VAL A 112 -22.10 -2.15 4.59
CA VAL A 112 -22.38 -1.33 3.41
C VAL A 112 -23.79 -1.60 2.92
N GLN A 113 -24.62 -0.55 2.86
CA GLN A 113 -25.95 -0.63 2.25
C GLN A 113 -25.83 -0.59 0.73
N VAL A 114 -26.21 -1.68 0.07
CA VAL A 114 -26.24 -1.78 -1.39
C VAL A 114 -27.54 -1.22 -1.94
N SER A 115 -28.67 -1.58 -1.31
CA SER A 115 -30.01 -1.11 -1.64
C SER A 115 -30.84 -0.95 -0.37
N PRO A 116 -32.07 -0.39 -0.43
CA PRO A 116 -32.97 -0.33 0.73
C PRO A 116 -33.25 -1.67 1.42
N ARG A 117 -33.04 -2.79 0.71
CA ARG A 117 -33.32 -4.14 1.22
C ARG A 117 -32.11 -5.06 1.30
N MET A 118 -30.90 -4.57 0.95
CA MET A 118 -29.70 -5.40 0.89
C MET A 118 -28.50 -4.72 1.53
N TRP A 119 -27.80 -5.47 2.38
CA TRP A 119 -26.56 -5.08 3.03
C TRP A 119 -25.45 -6.10 2.76
N VAL A 120 -24.21 -5.62 2.67
CA VAL A 120 -23.00 -6.42 2.83
C VAL A 120 -22.49 -6.18 4.23
N VAL A 121 -22.32 -7.24 5.01
CA VAL A 121 -22.00 -7.17 6.45
C VAL A 121 -20.82 -8.09 6.71
N PRO A 122 -19.69 -7.55 7.22
CA PRO A 122 -18.58 -8.38 7.71
C PRO A 122 -18.99 -9.25 8.91
N THR A 123 -18.37 -10.42 9.09
CA THR A 123 -18.69 -11.36 10.18
C THR A 123 -18.51 -10.77 11.57
N TRP A 124 -17.66 -9.75 11.73
CA TRP A 124 -17.43 -9.06 13.01
C TRP A 124 -18.39 -7.92 13.30
N HIS A 125 -19.37 -7.68 12.44
CA HIS A 125 -20.44 -6.71 12.66
C HIS A 125 -21.79 -7.37 12.79
N THR A 126 -22.70 -6.69 13.50
CA THR A 126 -24.12 -7.06 13.53
C THR A 126 -24.83 -6.41 12.35
N ALA A 127 -25.74 -7.13 11.71
CA ALA A 127 -26.55 -6.61 10.63
C ALA A 127 -27.37 -5.38 11.10
N PRO A 128 -27.24 -4.23 10.40
CA PRO A 128 -27.97 -3.01 10.77
C PRO A 128 -29.50 -3.17 10.67
N ASP A 129 -29.97 -4.00 9.73
CA ASP A 129 -31.37 -4.36 9.56
C ASP A 129 -31.53 -5.87 9.41
N ALA A 130 -32.05 -6.51 10.44
CA ALA A 130 -32.29 -7.96 10.42
C ALA A 130 -33.42 -8.39 9.46
N GLY A 131 -34.29 -7.47 9.03
CA GLY A 131 -35.36 -7.71 8.07
C GLY A 131 -34.89 -7.62 6.61
N ALA A 132 -33.70 -7.07 6.37
CA ALA A 132 -33.11 -6.95 5.05
C ALA A 132 -32.35 -8.24 4.64
N ILE A 133 -31.95 -8.31 3.38
CA ILE A 133 -31.03 -9.34 2.87
C ILE A 133 -29.61 -8.97 3.33
N ASN A 134 -29.03 -9.75 4.22
CA ASN A 134 -27.70 -9.52 4.73
C ASN A 134 -26.71 -10.53 4.11
N LEU A 135 -25.85 -10.03 3.24
CA LEU A 135 -24.77 -10.82 2.65
C LEU A 135 -23.55 -10.75 3.57
N ILE A 136 -23.19 -11.88 4.16
CA ILE A 136 -22.03 -11.96 5.05
C ILE A 136 -20.79 -12.17 4.20
N ILE A 137 -19.94 -11.14 4.13
CA ILE A 137 -18.70 -11.15 3.32
C ILE A 137 -17.59 -10.48 4.10
N ASP A 138 -16.49 -11.18 4.31
CA ASP A 138 -15.31 -10.65 4.96
C ASP A 138 -14.34 -10.07 3.92
N PRO A 139 -14.02 -8.76 3.99
CA PRO A 139 -12.98 -8.15 3.18
C PRO A 139 -11.59 -8.67 3.59
N GLY A 140 -10.69 -8.77 2.63
CA GLY A 140 -9.28 -9.12 2.86
C GLY A 140 -8.83 -10.40 2.20
N LEU A 141 -9.70 -11.40 1.98
CA LEU A 141 -9.38 -12.63 1.25
C LEU A 141 -10.14 -12.75 -0.07
N ALA A 142 -11.15 -11.94 -0.29
CA ALA A 142 -11.98 -11.97 -1.50
C ALA A 142 -12.19 -10.57 -2.06
N PHE A 143 -12.18 -10.47 -3.37
CA PHE A 143 -12.73 -9.30 -4.08
C PHE A 143 -14.24 -9.21 -3.79
N GLY A 144 -14.78 -7.99 -3.69
CA GLY A 144 -16.23 -7.82 -3.66
C GLY A 144 -16.81 -7.39 -2.32
N THR A 145 -16.12 -6.51 -1.58
CA THR A 145 -16.57 -5.92 -0.32
C THR A 145 -17.87 -5.11 -0.40
N GLY A 146 -18.47 -4.96 -1.60
CA GLY A 146 -19.62 -4.11 -1.84
C GLY A 146 -19.31 -2.62 -1.99
N THR A 147 -18.12 -2.19 -1.62
CA THR A 147 -17.69 -0.78 -1.73
C THR A 147 -17.29 -0.40 -3.16
N HIS A 148 -16.77 -1.37 -3.93
CA HIS A 148 -16.39 -1.12 -5.32
C HIS A 148 -17.63 -0.99 -6.22
N PRO A 149 -17.70 0.03 -7.13
CA PRO A 149 -18.87 0.26 -7.96
C PRO A 149 -19.32 -0.96 -8.78
N THR A 150 -18.39 -1.77 -9.28
CA THR A 150 -18.74 -2.97 -10.07
C THR A 150 -19.44 -4.02 -9.22
N THR A 151 -18.98 -4.28 -8.00
CA THR A 151 -19.63 -5.21 -7.08
C THR A 151 -21.03 -4.73 -6.71
N ARG A 152 -21.15 -3.44 -6.39
CA ARG A 152 -22.44 -2.82 -6.08
C ARG A 152 -23.44 -2.99 -7.22
N LEU A 153 -23.05 -2.66 -8.46
CA LEU A 153 -23.90 -2.82 -9.64
C LEU A 153 -24.33 -4.28 -9.87
N CYS A 154 -23.44 -5.25 -9.66
CA CYS A 154 -23.78 -6.67 -9.77
C CYS A 154 -24.82 -7.07 -8.69
N LEU A 155 -24.68 -6.61 -7.46
CA LEU A 155 -25.61 -6.90 -6.38
C LEU A 155 -26.98 -6.25 -6.60
N GLU A 156 -27.00 -4.99 -7.04
CA GLU A 156 -28.24 -4.28 -7.40
C GLU A 156 -28.95 -5.00 -8.56
N TRP A 157 -28.22 -5.47 -9.57
CA TRP A 157 -28.79 -6.23 -10.68
C TRP A 157 -29.38 -7.57 -10.23
N LEU A 158 -28.71 -8.29 -9.33
CA LEU A 158 -29.21 -9.55 -8.75
C LEU A 158 -30.49 -9.34 -7.95
N GLU A 159 -30.62 -8.22 -7.24
CA GLU A 159 -31.85 -7.87 -6.52
C GLU A 159 -33.02 -7.64 -7.47
N ILE A 160 -32.79 -6.90 -8.57
CA ILE A 160 -33.82 -6.67 -9.62
C ILE A 160 -34.26 -8.00 -10.25
N GLY A 161 -33.31 -8.90 -10.56
CA GLY A 161 -33.61 -10.20 -11.13
C GLY A 161 -34.50 -11.10 -10.28
N ARG A 162 -34.45 -10.97 -8.95
CA ARG A 162 -35.34 -11.69 -8.02
C ARG A 162 -36.77 -11.15 -7.96
N ALA A 163 -37.00 -9.94 -8.42
CA ALA A 163 -38.34 -9.34 -8.44
C ALA A 163 -39.23 -9.86 -9.60
N HIS A 164 -38.64 -10.65 -10.50
CA HIS A 164 -39.31 -11.18 -11.70
C HIS A 164 -39.51 -12.71 -11.70
N VAL A 165 -39.33 -13.40 -10.57
CA VAL A 165 -39.59 -14.85 -10.42
C VAL A 165 -40.77 -15.07 -9.49
#